data_436d41b5d1823a89e1e3c890dc4ca13c
#
_entry.id   436d41b5d1823a89e1e3c890dc4ca13c
#
_cell.length_a   1.000
_cell.length_b   1.000
_cell.length_c   1.000
_cell.angle_alpha   90.00
_cell.angle_beta   90.00
_cell.angle_gamma   90.00
#
_symmetry.space_group_name_H-M   'P 1'
#
loop_
_entity.id
_entity.type
_entity.pdbx_description
1 polymer ?
#
loop_
_entity_poly.entity_id
_entity_poly.type
_entity_poly.pdbx_seq_one_letter_code
_entity_poly.pdbx_strand_id
1 'polypeptide(L)' 'ERAALDRLRAEFDTLRAELDAAMAVWLDRAERGPG' A
#
# COMPACT_ATOMS: atom_id res chain seq x y z
N GLU A 1 20.04 -4.96 -15.73
CA GLU A 1 19.43 -6.23 -16.05
C GLU A 1 17.93 -6.21 -15.77
N ARG A 2 17.15 -6.75 -16.70
CA ARG A 2 15.70 -6.65 -16.60
C ARG A 2 15.12 -7.46 -15.46
N ALA A 3 15.67 -8.63 -15.21
CA ALA A 3 15.14 -9.47 -14.13
C ALA A 3 15.24 -8.80 -12.79
N ALA A 4 16.36 -8.13 -12.54
CA ALA A 4 16.54 -7.42 -11.28
C ALA A 4 15.58 -6.25 -11.18
N LEU A 5 15.40 -5.54 -12.28
CA LEU A 5 14.49 -4.40 -12.30
C LEU A 5 13.05 -4.84 -12.10
N ASP A 6 12.65 -5.91 -12.78
CA ASP A 6 11.30 -6.43 -12.65
C ASP A 6 11.00 -6.86 -11.22
N ARG A 7 11.99 -7.51 -10.59
CA ARG A 7 11.82 -7.92 -9.19
C ARG A 7 11.66 -6.73 -8.28
N LEU A 8 12.46 -5.70 -8.49
CA LEU A 8 12.38 -4.51 -7.67
C LEU A 8 11.02 -3.84 -7.82
N ARG A 9 10.53 -3.78 -9.04
CA ARG A 9 9.22 -3.17 -9.29
C ARG A 9 8.12 -3.96 -8.59
N ALA A 10 8.20 -5.29 -8.63
CA ALA A 10 7.20 -6.12 -7.97
C ALA A 10 7.20 -5.86 -6.46
N GLU A 11 8.39 -5.70 -5.88
CA GLU A 11 8.48 -5.41 -4.45
C GLU A 11 7.89 -4.05 -4.11
N PHE A 12 8.18 -3.05 -4.93
CA PHE A 12 7.60 -1.73 -4.71
C PHE A 12 6.08 -1.76 -4.84
N ASP A 13 5.57 -2.50 -5.84
CA ASP A 13 4.13 -2.61 -6.02
C ASP A 13 3.47 -3.24 -4.80
N THR A 14 4.09 -4.28 -4.24
CA THR A 14 3.57 -4.94 -3.06
C THR A 14 3.54 -3.99 -1.87
N LEU A 15 4.64 -3.28 -1.66
CA LEU A 15 4.70 -2.32 -0.55
C LEU A 15 3.66 -1.23 -0.70
N ARG A 16 3.50 -0.76 -1.92
CA ARG A 16 2.53 0.30 -2.17
C ARG A 16 1.11 -0.19 -1.92
N ALA A 17 0.81 -1.42 -2.35
CA ALA A 17 -0.51 -1.97 -2.12
C ALA A 17 -0.79 -2.11 -0.63
N GLU A 18 0.21 -2.52 0.13
CA GLU A 18 0.05 -2.65 1.58
C GLU A 18 -0.17 -1.29 2.22
N LEU A 19 0.57 -0.30 1.76
CA LEU A 19 0.41 1.05 2.28
C LEU A 19 -0.98 1.60 1.95
N ASP A 20 -1.42 1.40 0.71
CA ASP A 20 -2.75 1.85 0.31
C ASP A 20 -3.84 1.20 1.14
N ALA A 21 -3.70 -0.10 1.42
CA ALA A 21 -4.68 -0.81 2.25
C ALA A 21 -4.70 -0.24 3.67
N ALA A 22 -3.53 0.05 4.22
CA ALA A 22 -3.46 0.62 5.55
C ALA A 22 -4.10 2.01 5.59
N MET A 23 -3.84 2.80 4.56
CA MET A 23 -4.42 4.15 4.49
C MET A 23 -5.93 4.08 4.37
N ALA A 24 -6.46 3.10 3.64
CA ALA A 24 -7.90 2.94 3.52
C ALA A 24 -8.53 2.66 4.87
N VAL A 25 -7.88 1.84 5.68
CA VAL A 25 -8.37 1.55 7.02
C VAL A 25 -8.36 2.81 7.88
N TRP A 26 -7.27 3.57 7.80
CA TRP A 26 -7.15 4.80 8.56
C TRP A 26 -8.24 5.80 8.18
N LEU A 27 -8.47 5.95 6.88
CA LEU A 27 -9.49 6.86 6.40
C LEU A 27 -10.88 6.44 6.85
N ASP A 28 -11.16 5.14 6.78
CA ASP A 28 -12.44 4.62 7.20
C ASP A 28 -12.69 4.95 8.67
N ARG A 29 -11.69 4.74 9.50
CA ARG A 29 -11.83 5.04 10.91
C ARG A 29 -12.04 6.52 11.16
N ALA A 30 -11.30 7.35 10.44
CA ALA A 30 -11.40 8.79 10.60
C ALA A 30 -12.80 9.27 10.20
N GLU A 31 -13.36 8.71 9.14
CA GLU A 31 -14.67 9.12 8.67
C GLU A 31 -15.77 8.68 9.63
N ARG A 32 -15.62 7.50 10.22
CA ARG A 32 -16.61 7.04 11.19
C ARG A 32 -16.57 7.84 12.48
N GLY A 33 -15.37 8.32 12.78
CA GLY A 33 -15.23 9.14 13.96
C GLY A 33 -15.32 8.32 15.24
N PRO A 34 -15.03 8.97 16.36
CA PRO A 34 -15.05 8.30 17.65
C PRO A 34 -16.45 8.19 18.24
N GLY A 35 -17.41 8.57 17.51
CA GLY A 35 -18.73 8.57 18.06
C GLY A 35 -19.70 7.73 17.43
#